data_485bb4f7d9aa6c49958449007a051302
#
_entry.id   485bb4f7d9aa6c49958449007a051302
#
_cell.length_a   1.000
_cell.length_b   1.000
_cell.length_c   1.000
_cell.angle_alpha   90.00
_cell.angle_beta   90.00
_cell.angle_gamma   90.00
#
_symmetry.space_group_name_H-M   'P 1'
#
loop_
_entity.id
_entity.type
_entity.pdbx_description
1 polymer ?
#
loop_
_entity_poly.entity_id
_entity_poly.type
_entity_poly.pdbx_seq_one_letter_code
_entity_poly.pdbx_strand_id
1 'polypeptide(L)'
;MQFENKLVVILKDSLLTWQKLNVTAFLISGICGTQNIIGQPYVDDNQVTYLPMAKQPIMIYSASGEKLKKILKKALTKEVQMTIYTEELFTTYNDEENRAKIAEYKTDDLNLVGIGMIGKKNHVSKLTKGLNLHD
;
A
#
# COMPACT_ATOMS: atom_id res chain seq x y z
N MET A 1 11.25 19.63 -1.67
CA MET A 1 11.53 18.94 -0.40
C MET A 1 11.81 17.47 -0.64
N GLN A 2 12.85 16.95 -0.06
CA GLN A 2 13.18 15.52 -0.15
C GLN A 2 12.70 14.79 1.11
N PHE A 3 12.21 13.59 0.93
CA PHE A 3 11.76 12.74 2.02
C PHE A 3 12.75 11.58 2.20
N GLU A 4 13.08 11.25 3.42
CA GLU A 4 13.96 10.11 3.73
C GLU A 4 13.29 8.79 3.41
N ASN A 5 11.98 8.73 3.61
CA ASN A 5 11.18 7.54 3.34
C ASN A 5 10.40 7.66 2.04
N LYS A 6 10.19 6.52 1.41
CA LYS A 6 9.39 6.42 0.19
C LYS A 6 8.12 5.64 0.50
N LEU A 7 6.99 6.15 0.00
CA LEU A 7 5.67 5.57 0.20
C LEU A 7 5.14 5.08 -1.15
N VAL A 8 4.87 3.79 -1.26
CA VAL A 8 4.42 3.19 -2.51
C VAL A 8 3.27 2.22 -2.28
N VAL A 9 2.51 1.99 -3.34
CA VAL A 9 1.51 0.92 -3.43
C VAL A 9 1.87 0.10 -4.65
N ILE A 10 1.78 -1.23 -4.53
CA ILE A 10 2.04 -2.14 -5.64
C ILE A 10 0.79 -3.00 -5.79
N LEU A 11 0.14 -2.90 -6.96
CA LEU A 11 -1.12 -3.59 -7.23
C LEU A 11 -0.93 -4.68 -8.27
N LYS A 12 -1.69 -5.76 -8.13
CA LYS A 12 -1.72 -6.81 -9.15
C LYS A 12 -2.26 -6.23 -10.45
N ASP A 13 -1.56 -6.50 -11.54
CA ASP A 13 -1.83 -5.91 -12.86
C ASP A 13 -3.20 -6.29 -13.45
N SER A 14 -3.77 -7.41 -13.03
CA SER A 14 -5.05 -7.92 -13.53
C SER A 14 -6.29 -7.44 -12.77
N LEU A 15 -6.12 -6.56 -11.77
CA LEU A 15 -7.27 -6.05 -11.01
C LEU A 15 -8.18 -5.18 -11.89
N LEU A 16 -9.49 -5.24 -11.60
CA LEU A 16 -10.46 -4.33 -12.19
C LEU A 16 -10.25 -2.92 -11.62
N THR A 17 -10.72 -1.92 -12.33
CA THR A 17 -10.53 -0.51 -11.92
C THR A 17 -11.03 -0.25 -10.50
N TRP A 18 -12.25 -0.69 -10.16
CA TRP A 18 -12.80 -0.46 -8.82
C TRP A 18 -11.97 -1.17 -7.73
N GLN A 19 -11.39 -2.34 -8.07
CA GLN A 19 -10.54 -3.08 -7.15
C GLN A 19 -9.23 -2.33 -6.89
N LYS A 20 -8.62 -1.77 -7.94
CA LYS A 20 -7.39 -0.98 -7.81
C LYS A 20 -7.61 0.20 -6.86
N LEU A 21 -8.72 0.90 -7.05
CA LEU A 21 -9.05 2.08 -6.23
C LEU A 21 -9.33 1.68 -4.78
N ASN A 22 -10.10 0.63 -4.59
CA ASN A 22 -10.47 0.15 -3.27
C ASN A 22 -9.26 -0.36 -2.48
N VAL A 23 -8.45 -1.21 -3.12
CA VAL A 23 -7.24 -1.78 -2.49
C VAL A 23 -6.26 -0.67 -2.11
N THR A 24 -6.04 0.30 -3.01
CA THR A 24 -5.15 1.43 -2.74
C THR A 24 -5.60 2.19 -1.49
N ALA A 25 -6.90 2.49 -1.38
CA ALA A 25 -7.43 3.22 -0.24
C ALA A 25 -7.18 2.47 1.08
N PHE A 26 -7.45 1.16 1.09
CA PHE A 26 -7.22 0.35 2.28
C PHE A 26 -5.74 0.25 2.66
N LEU A 27 -4.88 -0.02 1.69
CA LEU A 27 -3.43 -0.15 1.95
C LEU A 27 -2.85 1.13 2.55
N ILE A 28 -3.21 2.27 2.00
CA ILE A 28 -2.70 3.56 2.47
C ILE A 28 -3.28 3.91 3.84
N SER A 29 -4.52 3.52 4.13
CA SER A 29 -5.15 3.85 5.41
C SER A 29 -4.35 3.33 6.60
N GLY A 30 -3.84 2.11 6.52
CA GLY A 30 -3.05 1.53 7.61
C GLY A 30 -1.71 2.21 7.81
N ILE A 31 -1.09 2.62 6.72
CA ILE A 31 0.19 3.34 6.79
C ILE A 31 -0.03 4.74 7.37
N CYS A 32 -1.06 5.45 6.90
CA CYS A 32 -1.41 6.78 7.42
C CYS A 32 -1.78 6.74 8.90
N GLY A 33 -2.45 5.67 9.33
CA GLY A 33 -2.88 5.54 10.72
C GLY A 33 -1.76 5.18 11.68
N THR A 34 -0.62 4.70 11.21
CA THR A 34 0.48 4.22 12.05
C THR A 34 1.79 4.98 11.88
N GLN A 35 1.94 5.76 10.81
CA GLN A 35 3.16 6.50 10.51
C GLN A 35 2.87 8.00 10.51
N ASN A 36 3.90 8.79 10.82
CA ASN A 36 3.77 10.25 10.86
C ASN A 36 3.95 10.84 9.45
N ILE A 37 2.94 10.64 8.60
CA ILE A 37 2.99 11.10 7.20
C ILE A 37 1.83 12.01 6.82
N ILE A 38 0.97 12.35 7.77
CA ILE A 38 -0.16 13.26 7.51
C ILE A 38 0.29 14.69 7.76
N GLY A 39 -0.04 15.56 6.83
CA GLY A 39 0.35 16.98 6.89
C GLY A 39 -0.64 17.83 7.68
N GLN A 40 -0.74 19.09 7.29
CA GLN A 40 -1.61 20.06 7.94
C GLN A 40 -2.95 20.16 7.21
N PRO A 41 -4.02 20.62 7.89
CA PRO A 41 -5.30 20.85 7.23
C PRO A 41 -5.18 21.82 6.05
N TYR A 42 -6.05 21.65 5.09
CA TYR A 42 -6.15 22.55 3.94
C TYR A 42 -7.20 23.60 4.19
N VAL A 43 -6.90 24.83 3.83
CA VAL A 43 -7.84 25.96 4.02
C VAL A 43 -7.97 26.66 2.67
N ASP A 44 -9.19 26.82 2.17
CA ASP A 44 -9.43 27.52 0.91
C ASP A 44 -9.52 29.04 1.12
N ASP A 45 -9.74 29.78 0.04
CA ASP A 45 -9.78 31.25 0.09
C ASP A 45 -10.98 31.80 0.90
N ASN A 46 -12.03 31.02 1.05
CA ASN A 46 -13.18 31.37 1.87
C ASN A 46 -13.04 30.92 3.34
N GLN A 47 -11.85 30.46 3.72
CA GLN A 47 -11.54 29.99 5.08
C GLN A 47 -12.29 28.74 5.50
N VAL A 48 -12.71 27.92 4.54
CA VAL A 48 -13.25 26.60 4.85
C VAL A 48 -12.08 25.63 5.05
N THR A 49 -12.12 24.87 6.13
CA THR A 49 -11.05 23.97 6.52
C THR A 49 -11.41 22.53 6.13
N TYR A 50 -10.45 21.86 5.50
CA TYR A 50 -10.55 20.47 5.07
C TYR A 50 -9.51 19.63 5.80
N LEU A 51 -9.78 18.33 5.97
CA LEU A 51 -8.85 17.42 6.62
C LEU A 51 -7.51 17.32 5.89
N PRO A 52 -6.44 17.09 6.63
CA PRO A 52 -5.12 16.91 6.00
C PRO A 52 -5.02 15.60 5.22
N MET A 53 -4.05 15.55 4.32
CA MET A 53 -3.72 14.35 3.56
C MET A 53 -2.24 14.04 3.74
N ALA A 54 -1.77 12.98 3.11
CA ALA A 54 -0.35 12.62 3.16
C ALA A 54 0.51 13.80 2.66
N LYS A 55 1.61 14.06 3.38
CA LYS A 55 2.50 15.18 3.06
C LYS A 55 3.61 14.82 2.06
N GLN A 56 3.58 13.61 1.51
CA GLN A 56 4.57 13.16 0.53
C GLN A 56 3.90 12.40 -0.60
N PRO A 57 4.58 12.28 -1.75
CA PRO A 57 4.03 11.55 -2.89
C PRO A 57 3.77 10.08 -2.57
N ILE A 58 2.75 9.52 -3.22
CA ILE A 58 2.41 8.10 -3.15
C ILE A 58 2.50 7.57 -4.57
N MET A 59 3.46 6.67 -4.82
CA MET A 59 3.64 6.07 -6.13
C MET A 59 2.89 4.75 -6.19
N ILE A 60 2.15 4.52 -7.27
CA ILE A 60 1.36 3.31 -7.45
C ILE A 60 1.92 2.53 -8.63
N TYR A 61 2.42 1.32 -8.35
CA TYR A 61 3.04 0.45 -9.34
C TYR A 61 2.16 -0.74 -9.67
N SER A 62 2.42 -1.34 -10.82
CA SER A 62 1.77 -2.55 -11.29
C SER A 62 2.75 -3.71 -11.24
N ALA A 63 2.29 -4.90 -10.84
CA ALA A 63 3.10 -6.11 -10.80
C ALA A 63 2.23 -7.35 -11.00
N SER A 64 2.85 -8.43 -11.47
CA SER A 64 2.16 -9.73 -11.52
C SER A 64 1.98 -10.29 -10.11
N GLY A 65 1.07 -11.25 -9.95
CA GLY A 65 0.89 -11.93 -8.66
C GLY A 65 2.16 -12.61 -8.18
N GLU A 66 2.94 -13.22 -9.08
CA GLU A 66 4.21 -13.85 -8.74
C GLU A 66 5.24 -12.83 -8.26
N LYS A 67 5.28 -11.67 -8.91
CA LYS A 67 6.19 -10.60 -8.53
C LYS A 67 5.84 -10.03 -7.15
N LEU A 68 4.54 -9.92 -6.83
CA LEU A 68 4.10 -9.49 -5.51
C LEU A 68 4.62 -10.43 -4.42
N LYS A 69 4.57 -11.73 -4.64
CA LYS A 69 5.11 -12.72 -3.69
C LYS A 69 6.59 -12.53 -3.46
N LYS A 70 7.35 -12.31 -4.54
CA LYS A 70 8.80 -12.09 -4.47
C LYS A 70 9.11 -10.80 -3.71
N ILE A 71 8.35 -9.75 -3.97
CA ILE A 71 8.53 -8.45 -3.30
C ILE A 71 8.28 -8.61 -1.80
N LEU A 72 7.19 -9.25 -1.42
CA LEU A 72 6.89 -9.49 0.00
C LEU A 72 8.02 -10.24 0.68
N LYS A 73 8.49 -11.31 0.08
CA LYS A 73 9.57 -12.14 0.63
C LYS A 73 10.84 -11.32 0.86
N LYS A 74 11.22 -10.50 -0.12
CA LYS A 74 12.39 -9.63 0.01
C LYS A 74 12.17 -8.52 1.03
N ALA A 75 10.97 -7.93 1.04
CA ALA A 75 10.63 -6.84 1.95
C ALA A 75 10.70 -7.27 3.42
N LEU A 76 10.35 -8.52 3.71
CA LEU A 76 10.41 -9.06 5.06
C LEU A 76 11.85 -9.13 5.61
N THR A 77 12.86 -9.06 4.75
CA THR A 77 14.26 -9.01 5.15
C THR A 77 14.81 -7.59 5.27
N LYS A 78 13.97 -6.58 4.99
CA LYS A 78 14.34 -5.16 5.02
C LYS A 78 13.58 -4.43 6.12
N GLU A 79 14.05 -3.24 6.48
CA GLU A 79 13.35 -2.39 7.44
C GLU A 79 12.30 -1.54 6.74
N VAL A 80 11.22 -2.19 6.31
CA VAL A 80 10.06 -1.52 5.72
C VAL A 80 8.79 -1.94 6.45
N GLN A 81 7.83 -1.02 6.53
CA GLN A 81 6.52 -1.29 7.10
C GLN A 81 5.55 -1.54 5.95
N MET A 82 4.70 -2.55 6.10
CA MET A 82 3.82 -2.95 5.01
C MET A 82 2.37 -3.14 5.45
N THR A 83 1.47 -2.87 4.51
CA THR A 83 0.09 -3.36 4.53
C THR A 83 -0.06 -4.33 3.37
N ILE A 84 -0.95 -5.31 3.50
CA ILE A 84 -1.22 -6.27 2.43
C ILE A 84 -2.73 -6.38 2.19
N TYR A 85 -3.08 -6.76 0.96
CA TYR A 85 -4.46 -7.06 0.60
C TYR A 85 -4.46 -8.33 -0.25
N THR A 86 -5.33 -9.28 0.10
CA THR A 86 -5.43 -10.55 -0.62
C THR A 86 -6.76 -10.66 -1.34
N GLU A 87 -6.83 -11.56 -2.33
CA GLU A 87 -8.04 -11.79 -3.13
C GLU A 87 -9.27 -12.07 -2.26
N GLU A 88 -9.10 -12.84 -1.19
CA GLU A 88 -10.19 -13.24 -0.29
C GLU A 88 -10.86 -12.07 0.40
N LEU A 89 -10.15 -10.95 0.58
CA LEU A 89 -10.69 -9.79 1.27
C LEU A 89 -11.78 -9.07 0.49
N PHE A 90 -11.90 -9.34 -0.81
CA PHE A 90 -12.98 -8.75 -1.61
C PHE A 90 -14.37 -9.29 -1.21
N THR A 91 -14.42 -10.42 -0.50
CA THR A 91 -15.69 -11.06 -0.11
C THR A 91 -15.98 -10.98 1.38
N THR A 92 -15.14 -10.29 2.14
CA THR A 92 -15.38 -10.07 3.57
C THR A 92 -16.19 -8.79 3.78
N TYR A 93 -16.75 -8.63 4.99
CA TYR A 93 -17.61 -7.49 5.33
C TYR A 93 -17.02 -6.56 6.38
N ASN A 94 -15.98 -6.98 7.10
CA ASN A 94 -15.43 -6.17 8.19
C ASN A 94 -13.96 -6.55 8.46
N ASP A 95 -13.33 -5.74 9.30
CA ASP A 95 -11.92 -5.87 9.62
C ASP A 95 -11.57 -7.16 10.39
N GLU A 96 -12.47 -7.64 11.24
CA GLU A 96 -12.27 -8.89 11.95
C GLU A 96 -12.22 -10.08 10.99
N GLU A 97 -13.13 -10.10 10.01
CA GLU A 97 -13.15 -11.13 8.97
C GLU A 97 -11.87 -11.07 8.12
N ASN A 98 -11.39 -9.85 7.83
CA ASN A 98 -10.14 -9.66 7.09
C ASN A 98 -8.98 -10.31 7.83
N ARG A 99 -8.84 -10.03 9.12
CA ARG A 99 -7.77 -10.61 9.94
C ARG A 99 -7.86 -12.12 10.01
N ALA A 100 -9.06 -12.64 10.20
CA ALA A 100 -9.29 -14.09 10.26
C ALA A 100 -8.90 -14.76 8.94
N LYS A 101 -9.22 -14.13 7.80
CA LYS A 101 -8.86 -14.66 6.48
C LYS A 101 -7.35 -14.72 6.28
N ILE A 102 -6.67 -13.63 6.58
CA ILE A 102 -5.21 -13.58 6.46
C ILE A 102 -4.55 -14.66 7.32
N ALA A 103 -5.08 -14.87 8.53
CA ALA A 103 -4.53 -15.85 9.48
C ALA A 103 -4.65 -17.30 9.02
N GLU A 104 -5.49 -17.59 8.03
CA GLU A 104 -5.65 -18.94 7.47
C GLU A 104 -4.50 -19.35 6.55
N TYR A 105 -3.67 -18.42 6.11
CA TYR A 105 -2.63 -18.66 5.11
C TYR A 105 -1.23 -18.46 5.67
N LYS A 106 -0.31 -19.30 5.23
CA LYS A 106 1.11 -19.07 5.47
C LYS A 106 1.57 -17.95 4.54
N THR A 107 2.65 -17.27 4.88
CA THR A 107 3.16 -16.12 4.09
C THR A 107 3.29 -16.47 2.61
N ASP A 108 3.89 -17.63 2.29
CA ASP A 108 4.12 -18.02 0.90
C ASP A 108 2.82 -18.38 0.15
N ASP A 109 1.73 -18.62 0.87
CA ASP A 109 0.45 -19.03 0.30
C ASP A 109 -0.55 -17.88 0.18
N LEU A 110 -0.19 -16.68 0.61
CA LEU A 110 -1.06 -15.51 0.49
C LEU A 110 -1.34 -15.18 -0.98
N ASN A 111 -2.62 -14.98 -1.31
CA ASN A 111 -3.05 -14.58 -2.65
C ASN A 111 -3.01 -13.06 -2.76
N LEU A 112 -1.81 -12.49 -2.79
CA LEU A 112 -1.61 -11.04 -2.78
C LEU A 112 -2.17 -10.37 -4.03
N VAL A 113 -2.93 -9.30 -3.83
CA VAL A 113 -3.38 -8.42 -4.90
C VAL A 113 -2.84 -7.00 -4.71
N GLY A 114 -2.27 -6.70 -3.55
CA GLY A 114 -1.65 -5.42 -3.29
C GLY A 114 -0.78 -5.41 -2.06
N ILE A 115 0.23 -4.53 -2.10
CA ILE A 115 1.13 -4.27 -0.98
C ILE A 115 1.28 -2.76 -0.87
N GLY A 116 1.04 -2.22 0.33
CA GLY A 116 1.42 -0.85 0.66
C GLY A 116 2.74 -0.91 1.42
N MET A 117 3.62 0.06 1.21
CA MET A 117 4.96 -0.01 1.77
C MET A 117 5.50 1.38 2.06
N ILE A 118 6.10 1.53 3.23
CA ILE A 118 6.88 2.71 3.57
C ILE A 118 8.20 2.27 4.20
N GLY A 119 9.26 2.92 3.83
CA GLY A 119 10.59 2.64 4.36
C GLY A 119 11.62 3.54 3.75
N LYS A 120 12.89 3.34 4.13
CA LYS A 120 13.98 4.14 3.58
C LYS A 120 13.98 4.09 2.06
N LYS A 121 14.21 5.24 1.45
CA LYS A 121 14.13 5.44 0.00
C LYS A 121 14.90 4.38 -0.79
N ASN A 122 16.14 4.07 -0.40
CA ASN A 122 16.94 3.08 -1.13
C ASN A 122 16.38 1.66 -0.99
N HIS A 123 15.82 1.28 0.16
CA HIS A 123 15.21 -0.04 0.33
C HIS A 123 13.98 -0.19 -0.56
N VAL A 124 13.09 0.79 -0.51
CA VAL A 124 11.85 0.76 -1.30
C VAL A 124 12.16 0.83 -2.79
N SER A 125 13.11 1.66 -3.19
CA SER A 125 13.51 1.77 -4.60
C SER A 125 14.05 0.46 -5.15
N LYS A 126 14.83 -0.30 -4.37
CA LYS A 126 15.31 -1.63 -4.78
C LYS A 126 14.17 -2.61 -4.94
N LEU A 127 13.19 -2.59 -4.01
CA LEU A 127 12.04 -3.50 -4.05
C LEU A 127 11.12 -3.23 -5.23
N THR A 128 11.04 -1.98 -5.70
CA THR A 128 10.17 -1.57 -6.80
C THR A 128 10.90 -1.40 -8.12
N LYS A 129 12.19 -1.73 -8.16
CA LYS A 129 13.00 -1.57 -9.37
C LYS A 129 12.42 -2.37 -10.54
N GLY A 130 12.28 -1.69 -11.69
CA GLY A 130 11.76 -2.31 -12.90
C GLY A 130 10.25 -2.37 -13.00
N LEU A 131 9.51 -1.96 -11.97
CA LEU A 131 8.06 -1.91 -12.04
C LEU A 131 7.59 -0.67 -12.78
N ASN A 132 6.50 -0.83 -13.54
CA ASN A 132 5.86 0.30 -14.21
C ASN A 132 4.81 0.92 -13.28
N LEU A 133 4.58 2.22 -13.44
CA LEU A 133 3.47 2.87 -12.77
C LEU A 133 2.17 2.26 -13.27
N HIS A 134 1.18 2.17 -12.38
CA HIS A 134 -0.12 1.61 -12.74
C HIS A 134 -0.87 2.61 -13.61
N ASP A 135 -1.45 2.12 -14.71
CA ASP A 135 -2.28 2.93 -15.63
C ASP A 135 -3.73 3.03 -15.15
#